data_2f2f2f8f5dc4fa85ef6716d1b9981949
#
_entry.id   2f2f2f8f5dc4fa85ef6716d1b9981949
#
_cell.length_a   1.000
_cell.length_b   1.000
_cell.length_c   1.000
_cell.angle_alpha   90.00
_cell.angle_beta   90.00
_cell.angle_gamma   90.00
#
_symmetry.space_group_name_H-M   'P 1'
#
loop_
_entity.id
_entity.type
_entity.pdbx_description
1 polymer ?
#
loop_
_entity_poly.entity_id
_entity_poly.type
_entity_poly.pdbx_seq_one_letter_code
_entity_poly.pdbx_strand_id
1 'polypeptide(L)'
;MVYYRHHQKLNMKYNLKNKTAEPPRTSLGHFAAIKFKEFCARTDLHGFKYITKDGLNVAERTVWAVVVGISIICAGFLLVTAYRWYAKNPIVTVVETTQGVIWDIPFPAVTLCDMNIVSKSAARRLSLELMLPENVTSDFVFKTLRLVPLLHSLKTVGPDEKRELNILQDVLELNKITMKTLFKRLSSTNVCSNILERCMWKNTIYHCNQIFRHTFVSVHQCCTFNYYAVNDEDNELKVFRFSLPRRVASCGYQTALTVVVKTDPTDYYSSNHASLGSLVFVDNAYNVPDLDSPMRVVNPSSELLIAVSAERTYATSGIRSFPVYDRHCYYTDEIEIPNIKQYSFHNCRALRRMQLMVKLCDCVPFYFPKRDRNRICNFNDIECLESLSNMTYIQGLTYNNITESVDKIENDIECLPECEHFSYPLQVGLGTISNRVPLSGIEFYCIWWTAEFNVGLHCDLTS
;
A
#
# COMPACT_ATOMS: atom_id res chain seq x y z
N MET A 1 -38.78 -18.76 44.80
CA MET A 1 -39.24 -18.43 46.16
C MET A 1 -39.86 -17.05 46.08
N VAL A 2 -41.08 -16.89 45.81
CA VAL A 2 -42.39 -16.98 46.51
C VAL A 2 -42.39 -16.15 47.81
N TYR A 3 -43.42 -15.29 47.80
CA TYR A 3 -44.16 -14.68 48.93
C TYR A 3 -43.69 -13.28 49.36
N TYR A 4 -44.58 -12.32 49.67
CA TYR A 4 -45.98 -12.28 50.00
C TYR A 4 -46.62 -10.91 49.76
N ARG A 5 -47.92 -10.88 49.36
CA ARG A 5 -48.86 -9.74 49.38
C ARG A 5 -49.34 -9.45 50.78
N HIS A 6 -49.44 -8.19 51.15
CA HIS A 6 -50.36 -7.78 52.20
C HIS A 6 -51.17 -6.55 51.77
N HIS A 7 -52.49 -6.83 51.56
CA HIS A 7 -53.51 -5.81 51.42
C HIS A 7 -53.88 -5.32 52.82
N GLN A 8 -53.87 -3.99 53.04
CA GLN A 8 -54.65 -3.35 54.04
C GLN A 8 -55.60 -2.35 53.39
N LYS A 9 -56.88 -2.67 53.38
CA LYS A 9 -58.03 -1.75 53.12
C LYS A 9 -58.20 -0.87 54.36
N LEU A 10 -57.93 0.43 54.24
CA LEU A 10 -58.38 1.43 55.17
C LEU A 10 -59.58 2.17 54.55
N ASN A 11 -60.77 1.86 55.03
CA ASN A 11 -62.01 2.62 54.82
C ASN A 11 -61.91 3.97 55.57
N MET A 12 -61.81 5.06 54.86
CA MET A 12 -62.03 6.39 55.42
C MET A 12 -63.19 7.01 54.69
N LYS A 13 -64.31 7.10 55.42
CA LYS A 13 -65.51 7.86 55.04
C LYS A 13 -65.14 9.34 54.93
N TYR A 14 -65.14 9.85 53.74
CA TYR A 14 -65.03 11.29 53.52
C TYR A 14 -66.42 11.89 53.38
N ASN A 15 -66.71 12.82 54.30
CA ASN A 15 -67.89 13.69 54.25
C ASN A 15 -67.70 14.65 53.03
N LEU A 16 -68.62 14.51 52.08
CA LEU A 16 -68.79 15.54 51.04
C LEU A 16 -69.46 16.76 51.67
N LYS A 17 -68.75 17.82 51.85
CA LYS A 17 -69.31 19.17 51.85
C LYS A 17 -68.77 19.91 50.65
N ASN A 18 -69.69 20.11 49.69
CA ASN A 18 -69.45 20.96 48.52
C ASN A 18 -68.98 22.35 48.92
N LYS A 19 -67.81 22.71 48.40
CA LYS A 19 -67.52 24.11 47.97
C LYS A 19 -66.81 24.00 46.67
N THR A 20 -67.51 24.24 45.59
CA THR A 20 -66.97 24.59 44.27
C THR A 20 -66.20 25.92 44.39
N ALA A 21 -64.86 25.80 44.60
CA ALA A 21 -63.97 26.89 44.35
C ALA A 21 -63.21 26.53 43.02
N GLU A 22 -63.50 27.25 41.94
CA GLU A 22 -62.72 27.21 40.76
C GLU A 22 -61.21 27.44 41.11
N PRO A 23 -60.30 26.59 40.64
CA PRO A 23 -58.87 26.85 40.88
C PRO A 23 -58.54 28.20 40.22
N PRO A 24 -57.81 29.07 40.90
CA PRO A 24 -57.39 30.32 40.30
C PRO A 24 -56.60 29.96 39.05
N ARG A 25 -56.92 30.57 37.91
CA ARG A 25 -56.15 30.55 36.66
C ARG A 25 -54.74 31.11 36.97
N THR A 26 -53.84 30.25 37.51
CA THR A 26 -52.45 30.60 37.72
C THR A 26 -51.86 30.85 36.34
N SER A 27 -51.41 32.06 36.11
CA SER A 27 -50.70 32.43 34.90
C SER A 27 -49.61 31.38 34.64
N LEU A 28 -49.50 30.93 33.40
CA LEU A 28 -48.52 29.93 32.97
C LEU A 28 -47.09 30.24 33.54
N GLY A 29 -46.75 31.53 33.66
CA GLY A 29 -45.53 32.00 34.29
C GLY A 29 -45.43 31.69 35.77
N HIS A 30 -46.51 31.81 36.53
CA HIS A 30 -46.54 31.51 38.00
C HIS A 30 -46.39 30.01 38.23
N PHE A 31 -47.05 29.17 37.42
CA PHE A 31 -46.91 27.72 37.48
C PHE A 31 -45.45 27.29 37.13
N ALA A 32 -44.87 27.86 36.06
CA ALA A 32 -43.49 27.59 35.68
C ALA A 32 -42.50 27.99 36.78
N ALA A 33 -42.70 29.15 37.43
CA ALA A 33 -41.83 29.60 38.52
C ALA A 33 -41.87 28.67 39.74
N ILE A 34 -43.07 28.14 40.11
CA ILE A 34 -43.22 27.17 41.19
C ILE A 34 -42.48 25.87 40.82
N LYS A 35 -42.66 25.39 39.63
CA LYS A 35 -41.99 24.16 39.18
C LYS A 35 -40.48 24.32 39.08
N PHE A 36 -40.02 25.48 38.64
CA PHE A 36 -38.58 25.80 38.61
C PHE A 36 -37.99 25.83 40.04
N LYS A 37 -38.68 26.47 41.01
CA LYS A 37 -38.26 26.46 42.42
C LYS A 37 -38.20 25.03 42.97
N GLU A 38 -39.20 24.19 42.70
CA GLU A 38 -39.21 22.80 43.09
C GLU A 38 -38.08 21.99 42.44
N PHE A 39 -37.78 22.19 41.16
CA PHE A 39 -36.67 21.60 40.47
C PHE A 39 -35.30 22.00 41.08
N CYS A 40 -35.10 23.29 41.29
CA CYS A 40 -33.85 23.79 41.91
C CYS A 40 -33.64 23.26 43.33
N ALA A 41 -34.68 23.00 44.09
CA ALA A 41 -34.61 22.44 45.43
C ALA A 41 -34.30 20.94 45.46
N ARG A 42 -34.72 20.20 44.46
CA ARG A 42 -34.56 18.73 44.36
C ARG A 42 -33.36 18.26 43.54
N THR A 43 -32.86 19.09 42.63
CA THR A 43 -31.76 18.72 41.76
C THR A 43 -30.44 18.58 42.49
N ASP A 44 -29.61 17.61 42.12
CA ASP A 44 -28.26 17.44 42.60
C ASP A 44 -27.23 18.27 41.81
N LEU A 45 -27.70 19.02 40.79
CA LEU A 45 -26.83 19.88 39.99
C LEU A 45 -26.28 21.03 40.86
N HIS A 46 -24.98 21.20 40.87
CA HIS A 46 -24.26 22.21 41.63
C HIS A 46 -24.72 23.62 41.23
N GLY A 47 -24.96 24.44 42.25
CA GLY A 47 -25.33 25.86 42.05
C GLY A 47 -26.83 26.14 41.98
N PHE A 48 -27.67 25.23 41.46
CA PHE A 48 -29.12 25.44 41.29
C PHE A 48 -29.84 25.69 42.63
N LYS A 49 -29.45 24.98 43.69
CA LYS A 49 -30.05 25.14 45.03
C LYS A 49 -29.88 26.56 45.58
N TYR A 50 -28.81 27.27 45.25
CA TYR A 50 -28.54 28.61 45.73
C TYR A 50 -29.36 29.70 45.02
N ILE A 51 -29.89 29.42 43.81
CA ILE A 51 -30.77 30.34 43.10
C ILE A 51 -32.08 30.58 43.82
N THR A 52 -32.62 29.52 44.47
CA THR A 52 -33.95 29.56 45.11
C THR A 52 -33.92 29.34 46.61
N LYS A 53 -32.74 29.25 47.23
CA LYS A 53 -32.60 29.02 48.69
C LYS A 53 -33.14 30.21 49.48
N ASP A 54 -34.05 29.90 50.44
CA ASP A 54 -34.59 30.89 51.35
C ASP A 54 -33.48 31.34 52.34
N GLY A 55 -33.34 32.65 52.56
CA GLY A 55 -32.32 33.25 53.41
C GLY A 55 -31.13 33.88 52.71
N LEU A 56 -30.98 33.76 51.38
CA LEU A 56 -29.97 34.45 50.57
C LEU A 56 -30.50 35.83 50.09
N ASN A 57 -29.61 36.82 50.07
CA ASN A 57 -29.93 38.12 49.48
C ASN A 57 -30.14 38.04 47.97
N VAL A 58 -30.93 38.98 47.41
CA VAL A 58 -31.25 39.02 45.98
C VAL A 58 -29.96 39.09 45.13
N ALA A 59 -28.98 39.84 45.58
CA ALA A 59 -27.69 39.93 44.89
C ALA A 59 -26.98 38.57 44.81
N GLU A 60 -26.96 37.79 45.87
CA GLU A 60 -26.33 36.47 45.92
C GLU A 60 -27.06 35.47 45.01
N ARG A 61 -28.39 35.51 44.97
CA ARG A 61 -29.19 34.67 44.04
C ARG A 61 -28.92 35.02 42.60
N THR A 62 -28.78 36.30 42.25
CA THR A 62 -28.44 36.75 40.88
C THR A 62 -27.03 36.30 40.50
N VAL A 63 -26.04 36.41 41.38
CA VAL A 63 -24.69 35.90 41.11
C VAL A 63 -24.69 34.40 40.82
N TRP A 64 -25.39 33.61 41.65
CA TRP A 64 -25.52 32.18 41.40
C TRP A 64 -26.25 31.87 40.10
N ALA A 65 -27.31 32.59 39.75
CA ALA A 65 -28.00 32.42 38.48
C ALA A 65 -27.12 32.71 37.29
N VAL A 66 -26.29 33.74 37.35
CA VAL A 66 -25.31 34.10 36.32
C VAL A 66 -24.22 33.02 36.19
N VAL A 67 -23.65 32.58 37.33
CA VAL A 67 -22.62 31.51 37.32
C VAL A 67 -23.16 30.22 36.71
N VAL A 68 -24.35 29.79 37.11
CA VAL A 68 -25.01 28.60 36.55
C VAL A 68 -25.32 28.80 35.07
N GLY A 69 -25.80 29.97 34.65
CA GLY A 69 -26.05 30.29 33.25
C GLY A 69 -24.80 30.22 32.37
N ILE A 70 -23.70 30.81 32.85
CA ILE A 70 -22.40 30.74 32.17
C ILE A 70 -21.93 29.27 32.06
N SER A 71 -22.04 28.51 33.17
CA SER A 71 -21.65 27.09 33.19
C SER A 71 -22.43 26.25 32.17
N ILE A 72 -23.74 26.48 32.04
CA ILE A 72 -24.58 25.80 31.05
C ILE A 72 -24.15 26.19 29.62
N ILE A 73 -23.88 27.47 29.36
CA ILE A 73 -23.42 27.94 28.04
C ILE A 73 -22.07 27.29 27.70
N CYS A 74 -21.13 27.29 28.64
CA CYS A 74 -19.82 26.65 28.45
C CYS A 74 -19.96 25.13 28.21
N ALA A 75 -20.79 24.46 29.01
CA ALA A 75 -21.05 23.02 28.82
C ALA A 75 -21.68 22.73 27.45
N GLY A 76 -22.64 23.54 27.00
CA GLY A 76 -23.26 23.44 25.69
C GLY A 76 -22.25 23.66 24.55
N PHE A 77 -21.39 24.65 24.69
CA PHE A 77 -20.32 24.92 23.73
C PHE A 77 -19.36 23.72 23.62
N LEU A 78 -18.89 23.19 24.76
CA LEU A 78 -18.01 22.03 24.80
C LEU A 78 -18.68 20.80 24.21
N LEU A 79 -19.94 20.56 24.51
CA LEU A 79 -20.71 19.45 23.98
C LEU A 79 -20.85 19.52 22.45
N VAL A 80 -21.21 20.68 21.92
CA VAL A 80 -21.30 20.91 20.47
C VAL A 80 -19.93 20.74 19.79
N THR A 81 -18.87 21.26 20.42
CA THR A 81 -17.52 21.13 19.89
C THR A 81 -17.07 19.67 19.89
N ALA A 82 -17.29 18.94 20.97
CA ALA A 82 -16.97 17.52 21.07
C ALA A 82 -17.78 16.69 20.06
N TYR A 83 -19.08 16.98 19.92
CA TYR A 83 -19.93 16.32 18.94
C TYR A 83 -19.46 16.58 17.50
N ARG A 84 -19.14 17.83 17.16
CA ARG A 84 -18.60 18.19 15.83
C ARG A 84 -17.28 17.46 15.54
N TRP A 85 -16.40 17.39 16.54
CA TRP A 85 -15.14 16.65 16.39
C TRP A 85 -15.38 15.15 16.20
N TYR A 86 -16.26 14.56 17.01
CA TYR A 86 -16.65 13.15 16.88
C TYR A 86 -17.31 12.85 15.51
N ALA A 87 -18.24 13.71 15.07
CA ALA A 87 -18.89 13.54 13.77
C ALA A 87 -17.93 13.68 12.59
N LYS A 88 -16.88 14.51 12.73
CA LYS A 88 -15.85 14.67 11.70
C LYS A 88 -14.86 13.50 11.65
N ASN A 89 -14.66 12.80 12.77
CA ASN A 89 -13.71 11.68 12.88
C ASN A 89 -14.43 10.44 13.46
N PRO A 90 -15.33 9.82 12.69
CA PRO A 90 -16.18 8.72 13.20
C PRO A 90 -15.41 7.43 13.44
N ILE A 91 -14.21 7.30 12.84
CA ILE A 91 -13.39 6.09 12.88
C ILE A 91 -12.07 6.39 13.56
N VAL A 92 -11.70 5.52 14.50
CA VAL A 92 -10.43 5.58 15.24
C VAL A 92 -9.72 4.24 15.10
N THR A 93 -8.45 4.31 14.75
CA THR A 93 -7.56 3.14 14.71
C THR A 93 -6.92 2.94 16.09
N VAL A 94 -7.01 1.73 16.60
CA VAL A 94 -6.41 1.34 17.87
C VAL A 94 -5.60 0.06 17.71
N VAL A 95 -4.54 -0.08 18.50
CA VAL A 95 -3.79 -1.35 18.57
C VAL A 95 -4.60 -2.31 19.44
N GLU A 96 -5.04 -3.41 18.85
CA GLU A 96 -5.79 -4.44 19.58
C GLU A 96 -4.85 -5.39 20.31
N THR A 97 -3.82 -5.87 19.63
CA THR A 97 -2.83 -6.77 20.20
C THR A 97 -1.48 -6.60 19.52
N THR A 98 -0.41 -6.77 20.26
CA THR A 98 0.96 -6.88 19.74
C THR A 98 1.38 -8.33 19.51
N GLN A 99 0.54 -9.30 19.89
CA GLN A 99 0.82 -10.75 19.82
C GLN A 99 -0.15 -11.44 18.84
N GLY A 100 -0.06 -11.08 17.56
CA GLY A 100 -0.84 -11.70 16.50
C GLY A 100 -0.32 -13.10 16.15
N VAL A 101 -1.22 -13.99 15.70
CA VAL A 101 -0.87 -15.34 15.25
C VAL A 101 -0.32 -15.31 13.82
N ILE A 102 0.88 -15.82 13.63
CA ILE A 102 1.62 -15.74 12.35
C ILE A 102 1.01 -16.59 11.23
N TRP A 103 0.37 -17.71 11.56
CA TRP A 103 -0.19 -18.62 10.55
C TRP A 103 -1.43 -18.07 9.84
N ASP A 104 -2.06 -17.01 10.35
CA ASP A 104 -3.18 -16.33 9.68
C ASP A 104 -2.71 -15.27 8.67
N ILE A 105 -1.44 -14.91 8.74
CA ILE A 105 -0.86 -13.87 7.91
C ILE A 105 -0.23 -14.51 6.66
N PRO A 106 -0.54 -14.03 5.45
CA PRO A 106 0.14 -14.49 4.24
C PRO A 106 1.62 -14.10 4.27
N PHE A 107 2.49 -14.96 3.76
CA PHE A 107 3.88 -14.59 3.54
C PHE A 107 3.94 -13.55 2.41
N PRO A 108 4.78 -12.51 2.50
CA PRO A 108 4.87 -11.48 1.48
C PRO A 108 5.34 -12.02 0.13
N ALA A 109 5.10 -11.26 -0.93
CA ALA A 109 5.81 -11.45 -2.18
C ALA A 109 7.24 -10.95 -2.02
N VAL A 110 8.19 -11.71 -2.56
CA VAL A 110 9.61 -11.35 -2.61
C VAL A 110 10.03 -11.28 -4.06
N THR A 111 10.38 -10.08 -4.52
CA THR A 111 10.80 -9.84 -5.90
C THR A 111 12.28 -9.53 -5.95
N LEU A 112 13.02 -10.28 -6.75
CA LEU A 112 14.44 -10.14 -6.98
C LEU A 112 14.68 -9.68 -8.41
N CYS A 113 15.35 -8.55 -8.60
CA CYS A 113 15.64 -7.98 -9.89
C CYS A 113 17.14 -7.83 -10.09
N ASP A 114 17.65 -8.19 -11.27
CA ASP A 114 19.00 -7.85 -11.65
C ASP A 114 19.14 -6.33 -11.84
N MET A 115 20.18 -5.75 -11.30
CA MET A 115 20.51 -4.35 -11.58
C MET A 115 21.05 -4.16 -13.01
N ASN A 116 21.59 -5.21 -13.64
CA ASN A 116 21.98 -5.20 -15.02
C ASN A 116 20.76 -5.27 -15.95
N ILE A 117 20.31 -4.15 -16.47
CA ILE A 117 19.17 -4.09 -17.40
C ILE A 117 19.56 -4.61 -18.78
N VAL A 118 20.79 -4.32 -19.20
CA VAL A 118 21.32 -4.71 -20.51
C VAL A 118 22.57 -5.55 -20.31
N SER A 119 22.49 -6.82 -20.65
CA SER A 119 23.65 -7.73 -20.71
C SER A 119 24.51 -7.38 -21.92
N LYS A 120 25.82 -7.22 -21.71
CA LYS A 120 26.78 -6.91 -22.77
C LYS A 120 26.84 -8.00 -23.83
N SER A 121 26.86 -9.25 -23.41
CA SER A 121 26.85 -10.42 -24.29
C SER A 121 25.57 -10.52 -25.11
N ALA A 122 24.39 -10.27 -24.45
CA ALA A 122 23.12 -10.28 -25.13
C ALA A 122 22.95 -9.12 -26.11
N ALA A 123 23.40 -7.91 -25.75
CA ALA A 123 23.38 -6.75 -26.64
C ALA A 123 24.23 -6.99 -27.87
N ARG A 124 25.46 -7.58 -27.69
CA ARG A 124 26.33 -7.90 -28.80
C ARG A 124 25.74 -8.93 -29.75
N ARG A 125 25.14 -10.00 -29.19
CA ARG A 125 24.44 -11.03 -29.99
C ARG A 125 23.30 -10.41 -30.78
N LEU A 126 22.44 -9.63 -30.11
CA LEU A 126 21.28 -8.99 -30.72
C LEU A 126 21.70 -8.04 -31.85
N SER A 127 22.76 -7.23 -31.68
CA SER A 127 23.25 -6.30 -32.70
C SER A 127 23.76 -6.99 -33.97
N LEU A 128 24.14 -8.26 -33.88
CA LEU A 128 24.61 -9.08 -35.04
C LEU A 128 23.46 -9.86 -35.71
N GLU A 129 22.37 -10.12 -34.97
CA GLU A 129 21.21 -10.85 -35.47
C GLU A 129 20.20 -9.97 -36.23
N LEU A 130 20.20 -8.65 -36.00
CA LEU A 130 19.22 -7.74 -36.58
C LEU A 130 19.50 -7.47 -38.05
N MET A 131 18.45 -7.40 -38.85
CA MET A 131 18.51 -6.82 -40.21
C MET A 131 18.66 -5.33 -40.09
N LEU A 132 19.67 -4.78 -40.74
CA LEU A 132 20.08 -3.37 -40.66
C LEU A 132 19.80 -2.64 -41.98
N PRO A 133 19.31 -1.37 -41.94
CA PRO A 133 19.29 -0.48 -43.09
C PRO A 133 20.71 -0.15 -43.57
N GLU A 134 20.87 0.27 -44.83
CA GLU A 134 22.18 0.53 -45.46
C GLU A 134 23.07 1.55 -44.69
N ASN A 135 22.45 2.46 -43.95
CA ASN A 135 23.17 3.52 -43.21
C ASN A 135 23.42 3.21 -41.73
N VAL A 136 23.06 2.03 -41.24
CA VAL A 136 23.19 1.63 -39.83
C VAL A 136 24.13 0.45 -39.70
N THR A 137 25.14 0.59 -38.84
CA THR A 137 26.07 -0.50 -38.56
C THR A 137 25.72 -1.27 -37.31
N SER A 138 26.14 -2.54 -37.23
CA SER A 138 25.92 -3.37 -36.02
C SER A 138 26.62 -2.77 -34.79
N ASP A 139 27.71 -2.08 -34.96
CA ASP A 139 28.43 -1.41 -33.86
C ASP A 139 27.68 -0.18 -33.35
N PHE A 140 27.02 0.57 -34.25
CA PHE A 140 26.09 1.64 -33.85
C PHE A 140 24.94 1.08 -33.00
N VAL A 141 24.26 0.04 -33.48
CA VAL A 141 23.17 -0.61 -32.75
C VAL A 141 23.65 -1.13 -31.38
N PHE A 142 24.84 -1.78 -31.35
CA PHE A 142 25.40 -2.25 -30.09
C PHE A 142 25.59 -1.10 -29.09
N LYS A 143 26.19 0.03 -29.52
CA LYS A 143 26.38 1.21 -28.67
C LYS A 143 25.07 1.82 -28.20
N THR A 144 24.09 1.94 -29.11
CA THR A 144 22.76 2.53 -28.79
C THR A 144 21.94 1.65 -27.85
N LEU A 145 22.11 0.32 -27.90
CA LEU A 145 21.42 -0.59 -26.95
C LEU A 145 21.76 -0.27 -25.48
N ARG A 146 22.88 0.39 -25.19
CA ARG A 146 23.19 0.87 -23.84
C ARG A 146 22.22 1.94 -23.33
N LEU A 147 21.58 2.68 -24.26
CA LEU A 147 20.64 3.77 -23.93
C LEU A 147 19.21 3.27 -23.67
N VAL A 148 18.92 2.01 -23.95
CA VAL A 148 17.56 1.42 -23.81
C VAL A 148 16.93 1.64 -22.42
N PRO A 149 17.66 1.57 -21.29
CA PRO A 149 17.08 1.85 -19.98
C PRO A 149 16.55 3.28 -19.80
N LEU A 150 16.99 4.24 -20.66
CA LEU A 150 16.53 5.62 -20.60
C LEU A 150 15.04 5.77 -20.94
N LEU A 151 14.41 4.79 -21.60
CA LEU A 151 12.97 4.81 -21.91
C LEU A 151 12.09 5.04 -20.67
N HIS A 152 12.56 4.60 -19.50
CA HIS A 152 11.86 4.74 -18.23
C HIS A 152 12.75 5.29 -17.11
N SER A 153 13.75 6.06 -17.49
CA SER A 153 14.63 6.75 -16.55
C SER A 153 14.02 8.08 -16.11
N LEU A 154 14.26 8.47 -14.86
CA LEU A 154 13.98 9.81 -14.35
C LEU A 154 15.00 10.86 -14.83
N LYS A 155 16.00 10.44 -15.61
CA LYS A 155 17.05 11.32 -16.13
C LYS A 155 16.58 11.97 -17.43
N THR A 156 16.92 13.24 -17.58
CA THR A 156 16.73 13.96 -18.84
C THR A 156 17.58 13.34 -19.93
N VAL A 157 16.97 13.00 -21.05
CA VAL A 157 17.63 12.39 -22.21
C VAL A 157 18.08 13.49 -23.14
N GLY A 158 19.35 13.47 -23.54
CA GLY A 158 19.92 14.44 -24.46
C GLY A 158 19.34 14.34 -25.88
N PRO A 159 19.37 15.42 -26.68
CA PRO A 159 18.84 15.42 -28.06
C PRO A 159 19.53 14.40 -28.97
N ASP A 160 20.83 14.18 -28.80
CA ASP A 160 21.58 13.20 -29.58
C ASP A 160 21.18 11.76 -29.18
N GLU A 161 21.05 11.49 -27.90
CA GLU A 161 20.57 10.18 -27.39
C GLU A 161 19.15 9.87 -27.89
N LYS A 162 18.25 10.86 -27.90
CA LYS A 162 16.89 10.72 -28.46
C LYS A 162 16.96 10.36 -29.94
N ARG A 163 17.84 11.00 -30.72
CA ARG A 163 18.00 10.70 -32.13
C ARG A 163 18.52 9.29 -32.37
N GLU A 164 19.51 8.85 -31.59
CA GLU A 164 20.04 7.48 -31.66
C GLU A 164 18.96 6.44 -31.33
N LEU A 165 18.17 6.71 -30.31
CA LEU A 165 17.07 5.81 -29.90
C LEU A 165 15.94 5.75 -30.94
N ASN A 166 15.63 6.85 -31.65
CA ASN A 166 14.67 6.84 -32.74
C ASN A 166 15.16 5.98 -33.90
N ILE A 167 16.47 6.09 -34.28
CA ILE A 167 17.06 5.21 -35.30
C ILE A 167 16.99 3.74 -34.86
N LEU A 168 17.26 3.47 -33.59
CA LEU A 168 17.09 2.11 -33.04
C LEU A 168 15.65 1.63 -33.14
N GLN A 169 14.65 2.52 -32.91
CA GLN A 169 13.24 2.18 -33.06
C GLN A 169 12.91 1.73 -34.49
N ASP A 170 13.41 2.43 -35.51
CA ASP A 170 13.21 2.08 -36.91
C ASP A 170 13.80 0.69 -37.22
N VAL A 171 15.00 0.38 -36.68
CA VAL A 171 15.60 -0.95 -36.78
C VAL A 171 14.76 -2.03 -36.12
N LEU A 172 14.20 -1.75 -34.95
CA LEU A 172 13.33 -2.71 -34.24
C LEU A 172 12.02 -2.98 -34.99
N GLU A 173 11.45 -1.95 -35.59
CA GLU A 173 10.22 -2.06 -36.41
C GLU A 173 10.48 -2.88 -37.68
N LEU A 174 11.60 -2.65 -38.36
CA LEU A 174 12.03 -3.47 -39.50
C LEU A 174 12.11 -4.97 -39.13
N ASN A 175 12.60 -5.26 -37.93
CA ASN A 175 12.73 -6.63 -37.41
C ASN A 175 11.49 -7.15 -36.67
N LYS A 176 10.40 -6.37 -36.60
CA LYS A 176 9.16 -6.71 -35.87
C LYS A 176 9.39 -7.06 -34.40
N ILE A 177 10.35 -6.41 -33.76
CA ILE A 177 10.69 -6.64 -32.35
C ILE A 177 9.90 -5.63 -31.48
N THR A 178 9.04 -6.16 -30.60
CA THR A 178 8.30 -5.35 -29.63
C THR A 178 9.19 -4.97 -28.44
N MET A 179 8.83 -3.90 -27.71
CA MET A 179 9.57 -3.49 -26.51
C MET A 179 9.69 -4.63 -25.48
N LYS A 180 8.61 -5.38 -25.21
CA LYS A 180 8.65 -6.54 -24.31
C LYS A 180 9.66 -7.59 -24.78
N THR A 181 9.72 -7.86 -26.09
CA THR A 181 10.66 -8.81 -26.67
C THR A 181 12.09 -8.29 -26.63
N LEU A 182 12.29 -6.99 -26.87
CA LEU A 182 13.60 -6.34 -26.77
C LEU A 182 14.19 -6.52 -25.37
N PHE A 183 13.44 -6.12 -24.33
CA PHE A 183 13.92 -6.26 -22.95
C PHE A 183 14.13 -7.73 -22.55
N LYS A 184 13.29 -8.67 -23.03
CA LYS A 184 13.54 -10.10 -22.83
C LYS A 184 14.82 -10.59 -23.50
N ARG A 185 15.19 -10.06 -24.68
CA ARG A 185 16.42 -10.45 -25.41
C ARG A 185 17.69 -9.78 -24.89
N LEU A 186 17.56 -8.57 -24.28
CA LEU A 186 18.69 -7.83 -23.71
C LEU A 186 19.15 -8.36 -22.36
N SER A 187 18.34 -9.14 -21.70
CA SER A 187 18.77 -9.92 -20.56
C SER A 187 19.01 -11.39 -20.97
N SER A 188 19.53 -12.15 -20.07
CA SER A 188 19.72 -13.59 -20.28
C SER A 188 18.39 -14.33 -20.51
N THR A 189 18.33 -15.24 -21.45
CA THR A 189 17.13 -15.89 -21.99
C THR A 189 16.25 -16.60 -20.96
N ASN A 190 16.77 -16.96 -19.79
CA ASN A 190 16.05 -17.55 -18.67
C ASN A 190 16.40 -16.84 -17.37
N VAL A 191 15.84 -15.64 -17.19
CA VAL A 191 16.20 -14.71 -16.12
C VAL A 191 16.24 -15.39 -14.75
N CYS A 192 15.19 -16.12 -14.36
CA CYS A 192 15.13 -16.73 -13.05
C CYS A 192 16.07 -17.91 -12.87
N SER A 193 16.43 -18.63 -13.94
CA SER A 193 17.45 -19.71 -13.89
C SER A 193 18.87 -19.17 -13.87
N ASN A 194 19.08 -17.98 -14.40
CA ASN A 194 20.43 -17.41 -14.54
C ASN A 194 20.82 -16.51 -13.37
N ILE A 195 19.82 -15.80 -12.79
CA ILE A 195 20.01 -14.95 -11.61
C ILE A 195 19.97 -15.77 -10.33
N LEU A 196 19.04 -16.76 -10.26
CA LEU A 196 18.82 -17.56 -9.05
C LEU A 196 19.53 -18.91 -9.18
N GLU A 197 20.57 -19.12 -8.38
CA GLU A 197 21.34 -20.34 -8.40
C GLU A 197 20.72 -21.41 -7.50
N ARG A 198 20.30 -21.03 -6.30
CA ARG A 198 19.71 -21.97 -5.31
C ARG A 198 18.54 -21.30 -4.59
N CYS A 199 17.47 -22.06 -4.44
CA CYS A 199 16.26 -21.60 -3.76
C CYS A 199 15.82 -22.63 -2.71
N MET A 200 15.61 -22.15 -1.49
CA MET A 200 15.15 -22.96 -0.38
C MET A 200 13.95 -22.29 0.28
N TRP A 201 12.91 -23.06 0.52
CA TRP A 201 11.72 -22.62 1.22
C TRP A 201 11.37 -23.59 2.34
N LYS A 202 11.27 -23.09 3.58
CA LYS A 202 11.01 -23.91 4.77
C LYS A 202 12.01 -25.08 4.88
N ASN A 203 13.29 -24.80 4.79
CA ASN A 203 14.37 -25.77 4.84
C ASN A 203 14.33 -26.88 3.78
N THR A 204 13.54 -26.70 2.70
CA THR A 204 13.44 -27.61 1.57
C THR A 204 13.96 -26.94 0.31
N ILE A 205 14.88 -27.59 -0.39
CA ILE A 205 15.46 -27.09 -1.64
C ILE A 205 14.50 -27.33 -2.79
N TYR A 206 14.27 -26.31 -3.59
CA TYR A 206 13.45 -26.34 -4.80
C TYR A 206 14.26 -25.88 -6.00
N HIS A 207 13.88 -26.35 -7.19
CA HIS A 207 14.31 -25.68 -8.41
C HIS A 207 13.68 -24.27 -8.44
N CYS A 208 14.49 -23.23 -8.63
CA CYS A 208 14.03 -21.84 -8.52
C CYS A 208 12.82 -21.55 -9.42
N ASN A 209 12.79 -22.09 -10.63
CA ASN A 209 11.66 -21.95 -11.57
C ASN A 209 10.34 -22.55 -11.07
N GLN A 210 10.35 -23.41 -10.05
CA GLN A 210 9.13 -23.98 -9.49
C GLN A 210 8.44 -23.06 -8.50
N ILE A 211 9.21 -22.18 -7.85
CA ILE A 211 8.70 -21.31 -6.79
C ILE A 211 8.78 -19.82 -7.12
N PHE A 212 9.62 -19.44 -8.09
CA PHE A 212 9.71 -18.09 -8.64
C PHE A 212 9.08 -18.01 -10.02
N ARG A 213 8.44 -16.87 -10.32
CA ARG A 213 7.94 -16.55 -11.65
C ARG A 213 8.64 -15.31 -12.19
N HIS A 214 8.81 -15.27 -13.49
CA HIS A 214 9.34 -14.11 -14.18
C HIS A 214 8.30 -12.96 -14.14
N THR A 215 8.76 -11.76 -13.76
CA THR A 215 7.97 -10.53 -13.72
C THR A 215 8.83 -9.37 -14.22
N PHE A 216 8.18 -8.24 -14.49
CA PHE A 216 8.87 -6.99 -14.76
C PHE A 216 8.57 -5.98 -13.66
N VAL A 217 9.59 -5.25 -13.22
CA VAL A 217 9.46 -4.07 -12.36
C VAL A 217 10.06 -2.91 -13.14
N SER A 218 9.20 -2.08 -13.73
CA SER A 218 9.64 -1.12 -14.75
C SER A 218 10.40 -1.84 -15.87
N VAL A 219 11.60 -1.43 -16.19
CA VAL A 219 12.46 -2.05 -17.21
C VAL A 219 13.30 -3.22 -16.69
N HIS A 220 13.31 -3.45 -15.38
CA HIS A 220 14.08 -4.54 -14.79
C HIS A 220 13.35 -5.88 -14.98
N GLN A 221 14.09 -6.89 -15.37
CA GLN A 221 13.61 -8.26 -15.36
C GLN A 221 13.82 -8.86 -13.97
N CYS A 222 12.78 -9.43 -13.43
CA CYS A 222 12.72 -9.83 -12.04
C CYS A 222 12.16 -11.24 -11.89
N CYS A 223 12.42 -11.83 -10.74
CA CYS A 223 11.90 -13.12 -10.32
C CYS A 223 11.14 -12.93 -9.02
N THR A 224 9.86 -13.25 -9.00
CA THR A 224 9.00 -13.01 -7.85
C THR A 224 8.50 -14.31 -7.25
N PHE A 225 8.74 -14.47 -5.95
CA PHE A 225 8.19 -15.52 -5.13
C PHE A 225 6.84 -15.08 -4.55
N ASN A 226 5.89 -16.01 -4.45
CA ASN A 226 4.59 -15.81 -3.79
C ASN A 226 3.74 -14.66 -4.37
N TYR A 227 3.67 -14.53 -5.68
CA TYR A 227 3.03 -13.43 -6.40
C TYR A 227 1.65 -13.77 -6.93
N TYR A 228 0.65 -12.99 -6.56
CA TYR A 228 -0.76 -13.21 -6.88
C TYR A 228 -1.49 -11.97 -7.43
N ALA A 229 -0.79 -10.87 -7.70
CA ALA A 229 -1.43 -9.60 -8.07
C ALA A 229 -2.19 -9.64 -9.39
N VAL A 230 -1.67 -10.33 -10.42
CA VAL A 230 -2.19 -10.29 -11.79
C VAL A 230 -2.94 -11.58 -12.15
N ASN A 231 -4.02 -11.46 -12.92
CA ASN A 231 -4.68 -12.60 -13.55
C ASN A 231 -3.78 -13.14 -14.65
N ASP A 232 -3.53 -14.44 -14.62
CA ASP A 232 -2.64 -15.08 -15.59
C ASP A 232 -3.40 -15.45 -16.87
N GLU A 233 -3.22 -14.68 -17.92
CA GLU A 233 -3.58 -15.06 -19.28
C GLU A 233 -2.39 -15.67 -20.06
N ASP A 234 -1.15 -15.35 -19.69
CA ASP A 234 0.08 -15.89 -20.29
C ASP A 234 0.55 -17.16 -19.55
N ASN A 235 -0.07 -18.30 -19.86
CA ASN A 235 0.24 -19.63 -19.28
C ASN A 235 1.51 -20.28 -19.88
N GLU A 236 2.64 -19.60 -19.97
CA GLU A 236 3.86 -20.23 -20.49
C GLU A 236 4.57 -21.19 -19.50
N LEU A 237 4.29 -21.13 -18.22
CA LEU A 237 4.87 -22.04 -17.23
C LEU A 237 3.83 -22.44 -16.18
N LYS A 238 3.51 -23.74 -16.14
CA LYS A 238 2.74 -24.37 -15.05
C LYS A 238 3.58 -24.37 -13.77
N VAL A 239 3.75 -23.23 -13.15
CA VAL A 239 4.27 -23.13 -11.80
C VAL A 239 3.23 -23.76 -10.85
N PHE A 240 3.68 -24.50 -9.85
CA PHE A 240 2.82 -25.05 -8.80
C PHE A 240 1.99 -23.90 -8.18
N ARG A 241 0.72 -23.81 -8.56
CA ARG A 241 -0.19 -22.76 -8.06
C ARG A 241 -0.95 -23.26 -6.87
N PHE A 242 -0.72 -22.60 -5.76
CA PHE A 242 -1.70 -22.61 -4.68
C PHE A 242 -2.77 -21.56 -5.02
N SER A 243 -4.01 -21.80 -4.64
CA SER A 243 -5.12 -20.84 -4.82
C SER A 243 -4.94 -19.56 -4.01
N LEU A 244 -4.14 -19.63 -2.93
CA LEU A 244 -3.87 -18.56 -1.97
C LEU A 244 -2.37 -18.39 -1.75
N PRO A 245 -1.93 -17.20 -1.30
CA PRO A 245 -0.55 -16.96 -0.91
C PRO A 245 -0.05 -17.96 0.15
N ARG A 246 1.23 -18.30 0.06
CA ARG A 246 1.90 -19.19 1.01
C ARG A 246 1.87 -18.60 2.42
N ARG A 247 1.90 -19.46 3.41
CA ARG A 247 1.95 -19.07 4.83
C ARG A 247 3.02 -19.89 5.56
N VAL A 248 3.48 -19.35 6.68
CA VAL A 248 4.39 -20.06 7.59
C VAL A 248 3.71 -20.28 8.93
N ALA A 249 4.07 -21.38 9.60
CA ALA A 249 3.52 -21.73 10.91
C ALA A 249 4.42 -21.24 12.06
N SER A 250 5.63 -20.83 11.76
CA SER A 250 6.65 -20.42 12.72
C SER A 250 7.52 -19.35 12.11
N CYS A 251 8.25 -18.63 12.92
CA CYS A 251 9.24 -17.63 12.52
C CYS A 251 10.66 -18.18 12.64
N GLY A 252 11.60 -17.38 12.12
CA GLY A 252 13.03 -17.67 12.17
C GLY A 252 13.58 -18.33 10.91
N TYR A 253 14.86 -18.59 10.93
CA TYR A 253 15.66 -19.02 9.78
C TYR A 253 15.15 -20.31 9.10
N GLN A 254 14.69 -21.30 9.89
CA GLN A 254 14.24 -22.59 9.34
C GLN A 254 12.95 -22.52 8.51
N THR A 255 12.15 -21.48 8.69
CA THR A 255 10.91 -21.25 7.94
C THR A 255 11.06 -20.17 6.89
N ALA A 256 12.25 -19.61 6.74
CA ALA A 256 12.57 -18.54 5.83
C ALA A 256 12.59 -19.00 4.36
N LEU A 257 12.55 -18.00 3.48
CA LEU A 257 12.94 -18.12 2.09
C LEU A 257 14.42 -17.78 1.97
N THR A 258 15.26 -18.74 1.59
CA THR A 258 16.69 -18.54 1.33
C THR A 258 16.96 -18.65 -0.16
N VAL A 259 17.66 -17.67 -0.71
CA VAL A 259 17.97 -17.62 -2.14
C VAL A 259 19.44 -17.23 -2.34
N VAL A 260 20.13 -17.99 -3.17
CA VAL A 260 21.47 -17.66 -3.64
C VAL A 260 21.33 -16.98 -5.02
N VAL A 261 21.81 -15.77 -5.10
CA VAL A 261 21.73 -14.93 -6.29
C VAL A 261 23.10 -14.79 -6.95
N LYS A 262 23.15 -15.02 -8.25
CA LYS A 262 24.38 -14.90 -9.04
C LYS A 262 24.38 -13.54 -9.75
N THR A 263 25.49 -12.82 -9.64
CA THR A 263 25.75 -11.56 -10.36
C THR A 263 27.04 -11.72 -11.17
N ASP A 264 27.00 -11.41 -12.46
CA ASP A 264 28.19 -11.36 -13.30
C ASP A 264 28.57 -9.90 -13.64
N PRO A 265 29.51 -9.28 -12.92
CA PRO A 265 29.91 -7.90 -13.17
C PRO A 265 30.56 -7.68 -14.53
N THR A 266 31.09 -8.73 -15.16
CA THR A 266 31.79 -8.61 -16.46
C THR A 266 30.80 -8.44 -17.62
N ASP A 267 29.55 -8.88 -17.43
CA ASP A 267 28.47 -8.78 -18.41
C ASP A 267 27.58 -7.53 -18.23
N TYR A 268 27.94 -6.63 -17.29
CA TYR A 268 27.20 -5.37 -17.11
C TYR A 268 27.48 -4.44 -18.30
N TYR A 269 26.40 -3.99 -18.96
CA TYR A 269 26.48 -3.04 -20.05
C TYR A 269 25.73 -1.75 -19.77
N SER A 270 24.51 -1.83 -19.20
CA SER A 270 23.76 -0.66 -18.79
C SER A 270 22.85 -0.96 -17.59
N SER A 271 22.84 -0.03 -16.64
CA SER A 271 22.04 -0.07 -15.42
C SER A 271 21.54 1.33 -15.07
N ASN A 272 20.38 1.42 -14.42
CA ASN A 272 19.88 2.67 -13.83
C ASN A 272 20.52 2.98 -12.47
N HIS A 273 21.24 2.03 -11.88
CA HIS A 273 21.90 2.14 -10.59
C HIS A 273 23.43 2.16 -10.76
N ALA A 274 24.11 2.90 -9.89
CA ALA A 274 25.57 2.98 -9.90
C ALA A 274 26.25 1.78 -9.23
N SER A 275 25.51 0.93 -8.53
CA SER A 275 25.99 -0.26 -7.83
C SER A 275 25.79 -1.53 -8.65
N LEU A 276 26.53 -2.58 -8.28
CA LEU A 276 26.39 -3.93 -8.83
C LEU A 276 25.58 -4.79 -7.85
N GLY A 277 24.83 -5.74 -8.37
CA GLY A 277 24.09 -6.70 -7.55
C GLY A 277 22.63 -6.83 -7.95
N SER A 278 21.79 -7.09 -6.97
CA SER A 278 20.37 -7.31 -7.16
C SER A 278 19.52 -6.40 -6.26
N LEU A 279 18.35 -6.02 -6.76
CA LEU A 279 17.32 -5.32 -5.99
C LEU A 279 16.38 -6.36 -5.39
N VAL A 280 16.01 -6.16 -4.15
CA VAL A 280 15.04 -6.98 -3.43
C VAL A 280 13.88 -6.11 -3.00
N PHE A 281 12.67 -6.48 -3.40
CA PHE A 281 11.43 -5.89 -2.96
C PHE A 281 10.66 -6.91 -2.12
N VAL A 282 10.09 -6.46 -1.01
CA VAL A 282 9.21 -7.28 -0.16
C VAL A 282 7.93 -6.51 0.05
N ASP A 283 6.80 -7.04 -0.42
CA ASP A 283 5.52 -6.37 -0.39
C ASP A 283 4.37 -7.38 -0.28
N ASN A 284 3.14 -6.91 -0.20
CA ASN A 284 1.96 -7.76 -0.19
C ASN A 284 1.91 -8.62 -1.47
N ALA A 285 1.52 -9.88 -1.32
CA ALA A 285 1.42 -10.85 -2.42
C ALA A 285 0.47 -10.43 -3.56
N TYR A 286 -0.46 -9.52 -3.29
CA TYR A 286 -1.43 -8.99 -4.25
C TYR A 286 -1.04 -7.61 -4.82
N ASN A 287 0.12 -7.06 -4.44
CA ASN A 287 0.62 -5.81 -5.01
C ASN A 287 1.46 -6.08 -6.26
N VAL A 288 1.28 -5.25 -7.28
CA VAL A 288 2.17 -5.23 -8.44
C VAL A 288 3.48 -4.58 -8.02
N PRO A 289 4.62 -5.28 -8.13
CA PRO A 289 5.89 -4.70 -7.74
C PRO A 289 6.23 -3.46 -8.58
N ASP A 290 6.63 -2.40 -7.92
CA ASP A 290 6.96 -1.11 -8.52
C ASP A 290 8.21 -0.52 -7.85
N LEU A 291 8.87 0.42 -8.52
CA LEU A 291 10.05 1.12 -7.99
C LEU A 291 9.74 2.01 -6.78
N ASP A 292 8.47 2.36 -6.56
CA ASP A 292 8.03 3.08 -5.35
C ASP A 292 7.94 2.16 -4.11
N SER A 293 7.98 0.83 -4.30
CA SER A 293 8.00 -0.12 -3.19
C SER A 293 9.33 -0.08 -2.44
N PRO A 294 9.36 -0.33 -1.14
CA PRO A 294 10.60 -0.39 -0.36
C PRO A 294 11.56 -1.41 -0.96
N MET A 295 12.73 -0.93 -1.39
CA MET A 295 13.75 -1.78 -1.99
C MET A 295 14.99 -1.90 -1.12
N ARG A 296 15.69 -3.01 -1.26
CA ARG A 296 17.01 -3.28 -0.66
C ARG A 296 17.97 -3.74 -1.73
N VAL A 297 19.23 -3.40 -1.55
CA VAL A 297 20.30 -3.77 -2.47
C VAL A 297 21.09 -4.92 -1.88
N VAL A 298 21.31 -5.94 -2.66
CA VAL A 298 22.20 -7.07 -2.33
C VAL A 298 23.42 -6.98 -3.22
N ASN A 299 24.57 -6.68 -2.63
CA ASN A 299 25.84 -6.60 -3.33
C ASN A 299 26.45 -8.01 -3.53
N PRO A 300 27.29 -8.21 -4.56
CA PRO A 300 28.05 -9.45 -4.68
C PRO A 300 28.87 -9.72 -3.42
N SER A 301 29.07 -11.00 -3.07
CA SER A 301 29.78 -11.46 -1.89
C SER A 301 29.23 -10.94 -0.55
N SER A 302 27.92 -10.63 -0.50
CA SER A 302 27.24 -10.26 0.72
C SER A 302 26.10 -11.22 1.08
N GLU A 303 25.83 -11.33 2.36
CA GLU A 303 24.65 -12.00 2.91
C GLU A 303 23.69 -10.93 3.41
N LEU A 304 22.44 -10.97 2.95
CA LEU A 304 21.40 -10.07 3.40
C LEU A 304 20.35 -10.84 4.20
N LEU A 305 20.25 -10.55 5.48
CA LEU A 305 19.23 -11.09 6.36
C LEU A 305 18.10 -10.08 6.48
N ILE A 306 16.90 -10.46 6.05
CA ILE A 306 15.70 -9.61 6.16
C ILE A 306 14.75 -10.25 7.16
N ALA A 307 14.63 -9.66 8.33
CA ALA A 307 13.56 -9.95 9.27
C ALA A 307 12.32 -9.14 8.90
N VAL A 308 11.23 -9.83 8.65
CA VAL A 308 9.96 -9.24 8.25
C VAL A 308 9.00 -9.31 9.43
N SER A 309 8.61 -8.17 9.95
CA SER A 309 7.48 -8.04 10.87
C SER A 309 6.20 -7.96 10.04
N ALA A 310 5.12 -8.58 10.51
CA ALA A 310 3.86 -8.54 9.80
C ALA A 310 2.82 -7.82 10.66
N GLU A 311 2.28 -6.74 10.12
CA GLU A 311 1.22 -5.96 10.76
C GLU A 311 -0.08 -6.17 9.98
N ARG A 312 -1.16 -6.41 10.71
CA ARG A 312 -2.49 -6.55 10.14
C ARG A 312 -3.37 -5.40 10.60
N THR A 313 -3.85 -4.61 9.66
CA THR A 313 -4.95 -3.68 9.88
C THR A 313 -6.24 -4.35 9.44
N TYR A 314 -7.27 -4.32 10.28
CA TYR A 314 -8.58 -4.83 9.93
C TYR A 314 -9.68 -3.95 10.49
N ALA A 315 -10.82 -3.94 9.82
CA ALA A 315 -11.96 -3.12 10.16
C ALA A 315 -13.02 -3.96 10.87
N THR A 316 -13.64 -3.40 11.91
CA THR A 316 -14.81 -4.04 12.54
C THR A 316 -15.99 -4.04 11.57
N SER A 317 -16.90 -5.02 11.71
CA SER A 317 -18.06 -5.18 10.81
C SER A 317 -18.94 -3.93 10.68
N GLY A 318 -18.98 -3.10 11.73
CA GLY A 318 -19.74 -1.85 11.73
C GLY A 318 -19.21 -0.78 10.77
N ILE A 319 -17.91 -0.79 10.46
CA ILE A 319 -17.28 0.22 9.59
C ILE A 319 -17.77 0.09 8.14
N ARG A 320 -18.12 -1.11 7.70
CA ARG A 320 -18.62 -1.34 6.33
C ARG A 320 -19.95 -0.61 6.04
N SER A 321 -20.72 -0.29 7.06
CA SER A 321 -21.96 0.47 6.91
C SER A 321 -21.76 1.97 6.69
N PHE A 322 -20.58 2.48 6.99
CA PHE A 322 -20.24 3.88 6.72
C PHE A 322 -19.94 4.10 5.23
N PRO A 323 -20.38 5.22 4.65
CA PRO A 323 -20.02 5.58 3.28
C PRO A 323 -18.51 5.83 3.17
N VAL A 324 -17.96 5.64 1.97
CA VAL A 324 -16.51 5.73 1.69
C VAL A 324 -15.93 7.08 2.11
N TYR A 325 -16.66 8.18 1.89
CA TYR A 325 -16.20 9.53 2.23
C TYR A 325 -16.03 9.77 3.74
N ASP A 326 -16.74 8.99 4.59
CA ASP A 326 -16.61 9.08 6.05
C ASP A 326 -15.51 8.13 6.58
N ARG A 327 -15.37 6.96 5.97
CA ARG A 327 -14.39 5.96 6.44
C ARG A 327 -13.00 6.12 5.81
N HIS A 328 -12.88 6.86 4.69
CA HIS A 328 -11.63 7.14 3.99
C HIS A 328 -10.80 5.90 3.62
N CYS A 329 -11.45 4.76 3.37
CA CYS A 329 -10.79 3.53 2.93
C CYS A 329 -11.73 2.68 2.06
N TYR A 330 -11.16 1.79 1.23
CA TYR A 330 -11.89 0.81 0.43
C TYR A 330 -11.70 -0.60 0.95
N TYR A 331 -12.76 -1.40 0.88
CA TYR A 331 -12.62 -2.86 0.97
C TYR A 331 -12.15 -3.40 -0.38
N THR A 332 -11.47 -4.54 -0.34
CA THR A 332 -10.84 -5.15 -1.53
C THR A 332 -11.82 -5.58 -2.62
N ASP A 333 -13.10 -5.73 -2.28
CA ASP A 333 -14.20 -6.13 -3.15
C ASP A 333 -15.06 -4.96 -3.68
N GLU A 334 -14.75 -3.72 -3.27
CA GLU A 334 -15.55 -2.54 -3.68
C GLU A 334 -15.11 -1.93 -5.00
N ILE A 335 -13.85 -2.12 -5.37
CA ILE A 335 -13.28 -1.58 -6.60
C ILE A 335 -12.57 -2.70 -7.36
N GLU A 336 -12.98 -2.93 -8.60
CA GLU A 336 -12.27 -3.78 -9.53
C GLU A 336 -11.23 -2.98 -10.32
N ILE A 337 -9.99 -3.45 -10.28
CA ILE A 337 -8.91 -2.96 -11.13
C ILE A 337 -8.72 -3.97 -12.27
N PRO A 338 -8.83 -3.57 -13.55
CA PRO A 338 -8.69 -4.50 -14.68
C PRO A 338 -7.36 -5.28 -14.63
N ASN A 339 -7.44 -6.60 -14.80
CA ASN A 339 -6.32 -7.55 -14.78
C ASN A 339 -5.56 -7.66 -13.45
N ILE A 340 -6.04 -7.04 -12.39
CA ILE A 340 -5.49 -7.13 -11.02
C ILE A 340 -6.54 -7.82 -10.14
N LYS A 341 -6.10 -8.80 -9.33
CA LYS A 341 -7.01 -9.65 -8.56
C LYS A 341 -7.65 -8.95 -7.37
N GLN A 342 -6.98 -7.94 -6.82
CA GLN A 342 -7.42 -7.32 -5.57
C GLN A 342 -7.08 -5.83 -5.59
N TYR A 343 -8.02 -5.02 -5.10
CA TYR A 343 -7.75 -3.61 -4.85
C TYR A 343 -6.66 -3.46 -3.78
N SER A 344 -5.74 -2.53 -4.03
CA SER A 344 -4.87 -1.96 -3.01
C SER A 344 -4.57 -0.50 -3.38
N PHE A 345 -4.20 0.31 -2.39
CA PHE A 345 -3.76 1.69 -2.62
C PHE A 345 -2.58 1.75 -3.59
N HIS A 346 -1.64 0.81 -3.44
CA HIS A 346 -0.48 0.68 -4.31
C HIS A 346 -0.88 0.38 -5.76
N ASN A 347 -1.75 -0.61 -5.97
CA ASN A 347 -2.25 -0.99 -7.30
C ASN A 347 -3.08 0.14 -7.93
N CYS A 348 -3.88 0.86 -7.14
CA CYS A 348 -4.63 2.02 -7.60
C CYS A 348 -3.71 3.14 -8.10
N ARG A 349 -2.64 3.45 -7.35
CA ARG A 349 -1.65 4.44 -7.79
C ARG A 349 -0.95 4.04 -9.09
N ALA A 350 -0.59 2.75 -9.21
CA ALA A 350 0.00 2.23 -10.45
C ALA A 350 -0.97 2.37 -11.63
N LEU A 351 -2.26 2.02 -11.45
CA LEU A 351 -3.31 2.21 -12.45
C LEU A 351 -3.46 3.67 -12.85
N ARG A 352 -3.47 4.58 -11.88
CA ARG A 352 -3.61 6.02 -12.14
C ARG A 352 -2.45 6.57 -12.95
N ARG A 353 -1.21 6.17 -12.65
CA ARG A 353 -0.04 6.52 -13.48
C ARG A 353 -0.18 6.00 -14.91
N MET A 354 -0.65 4.77 -15.07
CA MET A 354 -0.93 4.20 -16.39
C MET A 354 -2.00 5.02 -17.15
N GLN A 355 -3.09 5.42 -16.49
CA GLN A 355 -4.15 6.22 -17.10
C GLN A 355 -3.63 7.60 -17.55
N LEU A 356 -2.76 8.23 -16.77
CA LEU A 356 -2.10 9.48 -17.15
C LEU A 356 -1.21 9.29 -18.38
N MET A 357 -0.43 8.21 -18.45
CA MET A 357 0.39 7.90 -19.63
C MET A 357 -0.46 7.69 -20.88
N VAL A 358 -1.58 6.97 -20.76
CA VAL A 358 -2.53 6.80 -21.87
C VAL A 358 -3.10 8.14 -22.32
N LYS A 359 -3.51 8.98 -21.37
CA LYS A 359 -4.16 10.25 -21.69
C LYS A 359 -3.22 11.27 -22.33
N LEU A 360 -1.99 11.34 -21.86
CA LEU A 360 -1.01 12.35 -22.29
C LEU A 360 -0.12 11.87 -23.44
N CYS A 361 0.26 10.59 -23.45
CA CYS A 361 1.19 10.03 -24.42
C CYS A 361 0.57 9.00 -25.36
N ASP A 362 -0.73 8.70 -25.23
CA ASP A 362 -1.45 7.71 -26.04
C ASP A 362 -0.75 6.32 -26.08
N CYS A 363 -0.05 5.96 -25.02
CA CYS A 363 0.64 4.68 -24.90
C CYS A 363 0.70 4.15 -23.48
N VAL A 364 0.96 2.84 -23.33
CA VAL A 364 1.13 2.14 -22.04
C VAL A 364 2.50 1.46 -22.02
N PRO A 365 3.29 1.62 -20.96
CA PRO A 365 4.51 0.85 -20.79
C PRO A 365 4.24 -0.67 -20.78
N PHE A 366 5.12 -1.44 -21.40
CA PHE A 366 4.97 -2.89 -21.60
C PHE A 366 4.90 -3.72 -20.30
N TYR A 367 5.35 -3.17 -19.19
CA TYR A 367 5.38 -3.83 -17.88
C TYR A 367 4.10 -3.65 -17.05
N PHE A 368 3.21 -2.72 -17.46
CA PHE A 368 1.88 -2.63 -16.84
C PHE A 368 0.96 -3.77 -17.32
N PRO A 369 0.00 -4.19 -16.49
CA PRO A 369 -1.01 -5.15 -16.89
C PRO A 369 -1.74 -4.68 -18.16
N LYS A 370 -1.73 -5.52 -19.22
CA LYS A 370 -2.20 -5.13 -20.56
C LYS A 370 -3.71 -4.83 -20.56
N ARG A 371 -4.10 -3.71 -21.17
CA ARG A 371 -5.45 -3.45 -21.66
C ARG A 371 -5.47 -3.63 -23.18
N ASP A 372 -6.39 -4.42 -23.68
CA ASP A 372 -6.41 -4.93 -25.08
C ASP A 372 -6.42 -3.90 -26.22
N ARG A 373 -6.57 -2.59 -25.93
CA ARG A 373 -6.71 -1.55 -26.94
C ARG A 373 -5.61 -0.50 -26.95
N ASN A 374 -4.69 -0.53 -26.01
CA ASN A 374 -3.70 0.54 -25.90
C ASN A 374 -2.38 0.18 -26.59
N ARG A 375 -1.82 1.13 -27.30
CA ARG A 375 -0.48 1.04 -27.89
C ARG A 375 0.58 0.91 -26.79
N ILE A 376 1.59 0.10 -27.00
CA ILE A 376 2.76 0.01 -26.12
C ILE A 376 3.70 1.17 -26.42
N CYS A 377 4.17 1.86 -25.38
CA CYS A 377 5.16 2.93 -25.52
C CYS A 377 6.47 2.40 -26.13
N ASN A 378 7.06 3.18 -27.00
CA ASN A 378 8.32 2.90 -27.68
C ASN A 378 9.31 4.07 -27.55
N PHE A 379 10.46 4.04 -28.25
CA PHE A 379 11.47 5.09 -28.11
C PHE A 379 11.04 6.45 -28.67
N ASN A 380 10.06 6.51 -29.59
CA ASN A 380 9.49 7.77 -30.09
C ASN A 380 8.68 8.52 -29.01
N ASP A 381 8.26 7.82 -27.94
CA ASP A 381 7.46 8.40 -26.84
C ASP A 381 8.33 8.97 -25.71
N ILE A 382 9.66 8.86 -25.78
CA ILE A 382 10.59 9.26 -24.71
C ILE A 382 10.35 10.70 -24.25
N GLU A 383 10.14 11.63 -25.16
CA GLU A 383 9.94 13.05 -24.82
C GLU A 383 8.68 13.28 -23.99
N CYS A 384 7.60 12.58 -24.35
CA CYS A 384 6.36 12.62 -23.58
C CYS A 384 6.53 11.96 -22.21
N LEU A 385 7.14 10.79 -22.15
CA LEU A 385 7.37 10.06 -20.90
C LEU A 385 8.29 10.82 -19.94
N GLU A 386 9.29 11.52 -20.46
CA GLU A 386 10.18 12.38 -19.69
C GLU A 386 9.43 13.57 -19.08
N SER A 387 8.61 14.26 -19.86
CA SER A 387 7.79 15.38 -19.37
C SER A 387 6.80 14.92 -18.30
N LEU A 388 6.20 13.74 -18.46
CA LEU A 388 5.31 13.14 -17.48
C LEU A 388 6.05 12.76 -16.18
N SER A 389 7.24 12.17 -16.27
CA SER A 389 8.03 11.79 -15.10
C SER A 389 8.42 13.01 -14.27
N ASN A 390 8.78 14.11 -14.91
CA ASN A 390 9.07 15.37 -14.25
C ASN A 390 7.82 15.93 -13.56
N MET A 391 6.65 15.88 -14.20
CA MET A 391 5.39 16.29 -13.60
C MET A 391 5.01 15.43 -12.39
N THR A 392 5.06 14.12 -12.50
CA THR A 392 4.68 13.22 -11.41
C THR A 392 5.65 13.27 -10.23
N TYR A 393 6.93 13.52 -10.46
CA TYR A 393 7.93 13.65 -9.40
C TYR A 393 7.86 15.00 -8.67
N ILE A 394 7.67 16.09 -9.41
CA ILE A 394 7.58 17.46 -8.84
C ILE A 394 6.23 17.69 -8.15
N GLN A 395 5.15 17.11 -8.68
CA GLN A 395 3.78 17.31 -8.21
C GLN A 395 3.26 16.20 -7.28
N GLY A 396 4.05 15.17 -7.02
CA GLY A 396 3.72 14.18 -5.98
C GLY A 396 3.55 14.80 -4.58
N LEU A 397 3.92 16.06 -4.41
CA LEU A 397 3.75 16.86 -3.18
C LEU A 397 2.50 17.76 -3.18
N THR A 398 1.85 18.01 -4.31
CA THR A 398 0.66 18.90 -4.35
C THR A 398 -0.33 18.43 -5.40
N TYR A 399 -1.12 17.44 -5.02
CA TYR A 399 -2.26 16.90 -5.76
C TYR A 399 -3.26 17.96 -6.24
N ASN A 400 -3.33 19.10 -5.57
CA ASN A 400 -4.34 20.15 -5.79
C ASN A 400 -4.11 21.03 -7.02
N ASN A 401 -2.93 21.03 -7.64
CA ASN A 401 -2.61 21.94 -8.76
C ASN A 401 -2.67 21.31 -10.16
N ILE A 402 -2.79 19.99 -10.27
CA ILE A 402 -3.04 19.31 -11.56
C ILE A 402 -4.53 19.32 -11.91
N THR A 403 -5.40 19.53 -10.93
CA THR A 403 -6.85 19.45 -11.09
C THR A 403 -7.42 20.50 -12.05
N GLU A 404 -6.87 21.70 -12.15
CA GLU A 404 -7.43 22.73 -13.05
C GLU A 404 -7.31 22.41 -14.54
N SER A 405 -6.34 21.58 -14.96
CA SER A 405 -6.19 21.14 -16.36
C SER A 405 -6.76 19.73 -16.62
N VAL A 406 -7.06 18.97 -15.56
CA VAL A 406 -7.46 17.55 -15.61
C VAL A 406 -8.90 17.35 -15.12
N ASP A 407 -9.58 18.40 -14.65
CA ASP A 407 -10.94 18.40 -14.08
C ASP A 407 -12.08 17.92 -15.00
N LYS A 408 -11.75 17.32 -16.14
CA LYS A 408 -12.73 16.66 -17.03
C LYS A 408 -12.58 15.15 -17.11
N ILE A 409 -11.93 14.50 -16.13
CA ILE A 409 -12.01 13.04 -16.01
C ILE A 409 -13.23 12.72 -15.13
N GLU A 410 -14.38 12.73 -15.74
CA GLU A 410 -15.61 12.11 -15.24
C GLU A 410 -15.29 10.65 -14.91
N ASN A 411 -15.33 10.27 -13.62
CA ASN A 411 -15.03 8.97 -13.00
C ASN A 411 -13.60 8.70 -12.51
N ASP A 412 -12.88 9.68 -11.99
CA ASP A 412 -11.63 9.43 -11.31
C ASP A 412 -11.88 8.79 -9.93
N ILE A 413 -11.54 7.49 -9.82
CA ILE A 413 -11.50 6.79 -8.55
C ILE A 413 -10.38 7.41 -7.72
N GLU A 414 -10.72 8.04 -6.61
CA GLU A 414 -9.75 8.48 -5.62
C GLU A 414 -9.05 7.26 -5.02
N CYS A 415 -7.72 7.23 -5.04
CA CYS A 415 -6.97 6.13 -4.41
C CYS A 415 -6.96 6.35 -2.89
N LEU A 416 -7.78 5.59 -2.19
CA LEU A 416 -7.81 5.52 -0.73
C LEU A 416 -7.10 4.26 -0.23
N PRO A 417 -6.59 4.25 1.00
CA PRO A 417 -6.03 3.05 1.60
C PRO A 417 -7.06 1.93 1.72
N GLU A 418 -6.60 0.72 1.91
CA GLU A 418 -7.47 -0.43 2.19
C GLU A 418 -7.96 -0.38 3.64
N CYS A 419 -9.25 -0.69 3.89
CA CYS A 419 -9.79 -0.86 5.23
C CYS A 419 -9.19 -2.08 5.94
N GLU A 420 -8.73 -3.06 5.16
CA GLU A 420 -8.06 -4.26 5.65
C GLU A 420 -6.82 -4.54 4.80
N HIS A 421 -5.65 -4.55 5.42
CA HIS A 421 -4.39 -4.82 4.72
C HIS A 421 -3.36 -5.46 5.64
N PHE A 422 -2.33 -6.03 5.01
CA PHE A 422 -1.11 -6.48 5.66
C PHE A 422 0.03 -5.55 5.23
N SER A 423 0.79 -5.03 6.19
CA SER A 423 2.05 -4.34 5.97
C SER A 423 3.22 -5.17 6.49
N TYR A 424 4.37 -4.98 5.88
CA TYR A 424 5.56 -5.80 6.16
C TYR A 424 6.77 -4.91 6.45
N PRO A 425 6.87 -4.31 7.65
CA PRO A 425 8.07 -3.61 8.09
C PRO A 425 9.29 -4.53 8.04
N LEU A 426 10.42 -4.02 7.53
CA LEU A 426 11.63 -4.77 7.29
C LEU A 426 12.76 -4.32 8.21
N GLN A 427 13.40 -5.27 8.87
CA GLN A 427 14.68 -5.07 9.54
C GLN A 427 15.76 -5.81 8.77
N VAL A 428 16.89 -5.18 8.53
CA VAL A 428 17.93 -5.69 7.64
C VAL A 428 19.25 -5.83 8.38
N GLY A 429 19.82 -7.02 8.31
CA GLY A 429 21.20 -7.32 8.70
C GLY A 429 22.04 -7.56 7.44
N LEU A 430 23.25 -7.03 7.39
CA LEU A 430 24.18 -7.24 6.29
C LEU A 430 25.42 -7.96 6.80
N GLY A 431 25.73 -9.08 6.18
CA GLY A 431 26.96 -9.86 6.38
C GLY A 431 27.85 -9.84 5.14
N THR A 432 29.13 -10.13 5.32
CA THR A 432 30.07 -10.36 4.22
C THR A 432 30.38 -11.83 4.11
N ILE A 433 30.18 -12.43 2.95
CA ILE A 433 30.52 -13.82 2.69
C ILE A 433 32.04 -13.96 2.67
N SER A 434 32.58 -14.84 3.52
CA SER A 434 34.02 -15.10 3.62
C SER A 434 34.37 -16.46 3.02
N ASN A 435 35.32 -16.47 2.09
CA ASN A 435 35.87 -17.71 1.52
C ASN A 435 36.67 -18.56 2.55
N ARG A 436 36.95 -17.99 3.75
CA ARG A 436 37.73 -18.66 4.81
C ARG A 436 36.88 -19.49 5.76
N VAL A 437 35.55 -19.29 5.72
CA VAL A 437 34.61 -20.03 6.56
C VAL A 437 34.03 -21.19 5.75
N PRO A 438 34.31 -22.44 6.08
CA PRO A 438 33.67 -23.56 5.39
C PRO A 438 32.19 -23.54 5.72
N LEU A 439 31.37 -23.35 4.71
CA LEU A 439 29.91 -23.43 4.82
C LEU A 439 29.51 -24.90 4.83
N SER A 440 29.23 -25.46 6.00
CA SER A 440 28.77 -26.83 6.13
C SER A 440 27.44 -27.03 5.42
N GLY A 441 27.41 -27.84 4.38
CA GLY A 441 26.20 -28.26 3.65
C GLY A 441 25.84 -27.41 2.42
N ILE A 442 26.62 -26.40 2.09
CA ILE A 442 26.49 -25.63 0.85
C ILE A 442 27.83 -25.69 0.11
N GLU A 443 27.92 -26.53 -0.92
CA GLU A 443 29.06 -26.50 -1.83
C GLU A 443 28.93 -25.30 -2.75
N PHE A 444 29.68 -24.22 -2.47
CA PHE A 444 29.83 -23.08 -3.36
C PHE A 444 30.92 -23.34 -4.38
N TYR A 445 30.54 -23.68 -5.59
CA TYR A 445 31.40 -23.51 -6.74
C TYR A 445 31.30 -22.07 -7.23
N CYS A 446 32.39 -21.28 -7.13
CA CYS A 446 32.53 -19.88 -7.55
C CYS A 446 31.93 -18.82 -6.60
N ILE A 447 32.57 -18.61 -5.47
CA ILE A 447 32.18 -17.66 -4.40
C ILE A 447 32.27 -16.17 -4.80
N TRP A 448 32.98 -15.82 -5.85
CA TRP A 448 33.27 -14.43 -6.19
C TRP A 448 32.08 -13.59 -6.67
N TRP A 449 30.97 -14.23 -7.10
CA TRP A 449 29.88 -13.57 -7.79
C TRP A 449 28.48 -13.92 -7.24
N THR A 450 28.41 -14.58 -6.10
CA THR A 450 27.15 -14.97 -5.47
C THR A 450 26.83 -14.09 -4.26
N ALA A 451 25.55 -13.84 -4.03
CA ALA A 451 25.03 -13.23 -2.82
C ALA A 451 23.97 -14.17 -2.22
N GLU A 452 23.96 -14.32 -0.91
CA GLU A 452 22.91 -15.05 -0.21
C GLU A 452 21.86 -14.07 0.33
N PHE A 453 20.63 -14.49 0.27
CA PHE A 453 19.51 -13.69 0.67
C PHE A 453 18.49 -14.53 1.42
N ASN A 454 18.17 -14.12 2.63
CA ASN A 454 17.20 -14.76 3.51
C ASN A 454 16.08 -13.79 3.89
N VAL A 455 14.85 -14.22 3.68
CA VAL A 455 13.66 -13.53 4.17
C VAL A 455 12.92 -14.43 5.13
N GLY A 456 12.85 -14.04 6.39
CA GLY A 456 12.10 -14.73 7.43
C GLY A 456 11.16 -13.78 8.15
N LEU A 457 9.98 -14.26 8.57
CA LEU A 457 9.11 -13.51 9.45
C LEU A 457 9.73 -13.43 10.85
N HIS A 458 9.77 -12.23 11.39
CA HIS A 458 10.22 -11.97 12.76
C HIS A 458 9.01 -12.12 13.70
N CYS A 459 9.21 -12.85 14.81
CA CYS A 459 8.27 -12.86 15.91
C CYS A 459 8.87 -12.03 17.04
N ASP A 460 8.17 -11.01 17.48
CA ASP A 460 8.55 -10.30 18.70
C ASP A 460 8.40 -11.24 19.88
N LEU A 461 9.53 -11.70 20.40
CA LEU A 461 9.65 -12.48 21.63
C LEU A 461 9.69 -11.54 22.83
N THR A 462 8.75 -10.61 22.94
CA THR A 462 8.56 -9.88 24.19
C THR A 462 7.57 -10.67 25.03
N SER A 463 8.17 -11.51 25.89
CA SER A 463 7.49 -12.14 27.03
C SER A 463 7.08 -11.12 28.07
#